data_ece2495b38cd7227b24e8e7cd23155d2
#
_entry.id   ece2495b38cd7227b24e8e7cd23155d2
#
_cell.length_a   1.000
_cell.length_b   1.000
_cell.length_c   1.000
_cell.angle_alpha   90.00
_cell.angle_beta   90.00
_cell.angle_gamma   90.00
#
_symmetry.space_group_name_H-M   'P 1'
#
loop_
_entity.id
_entity.type
_entity.pdbx_description
1 polymer ?
#
loop_
_entity_poly.entity_id
_entity_poly.type
_entity_poly.pdbx_seq_one_letter_code
_entity_poly.pdbx_strand_id
1 'polypeptide(L)'
;MSLLSPHHSPQLQTFSQTHLGPASSHHLTTPHIQASIQARILSGHAPEDAFLAVLHTLARKDRAVGDEFFAYFLQDARYRGQKLLSEGLRRFLETGDLVQSVFGDVWTSLADLPFESRAQFSALLAQRLRWKAIDKARMLQAERRRDDARHPEPVEELPLTTEEHSPSSQASRGEQTERLVLRLLRLPERDRLLVRMHLRGAKLEELATAIGANKDAARKALARAIARLQAQNPTDGVF
;
A
#
# COMPACT_ATOMS: atom_id res chain seq x y z
N MET A 1 -2.37 37.25 -10.85
CA MET A 1 -2.82 36.50 -12.04
C MET A 1 -2.64 35.02 -11.77
N SER A 2 -3.68 34.20 -12.03
CA SER A 2 -3.58 32.75 -11.83
C SER A 2 -2.63 32.14 -12.87
N LEU A 3 -1.72 31.27 -12.43
CA LEU A 3 -0.78 30.55 -13.29
C LEU A 3 -1.38 29.25 -13.82
N LEU A 4 -2.52 28.81 -13.26
CA LEU A 4 -3.29 27.70 -13.78
C LEU A 4 -4.12 28.14 -15.01
N SER A 5 -4.22 27.24 -15.99
CA SER A 5 -5.06 27.48 -17.16
C SER A 5 -6.51 27.77 -16.73
N PRO A 6 -7.24 28.62 -17.47
CA PRO A 6 -8.65 28.97 -17.15
C PRO A 6 -9.58 27.77 -17.04
N HIS A 7 -9.25 26.67 -17.70
CA HIS A 7 -10.03 25.43 -17.66
C HIS A 7 -9.74 24.57 -16.42
N HIS A 8 -8.51 24.53 -15.93
CA HIS A 8 -8.11 23.68 -14.80
C HIS A 8 -8.42 24.31 -13.45
N SER A 9 -8.40 25.65 -13.35
CA SER A 9 -8.64 26.34 -12.08
C SER A 9 -10.01 26.03 -11.46
N PRO A 10 -11.14 26.16 -12.20
CA PRO A 10 -12.47 25.79 -11.64
C PRO A 10 -12.59 24.31 -11.30
N GLN A 11 -12.04 23.43 -12.15
CA GLN A 11 -12.05 21.98 -11.91
C GLN A 11 -11.36 21.63 -10.59
N LEU A 12 -10.16 22.16 -10.37
CA LEU A 12 -9.40 21.89 -9.15
C LEU A 12 -10.03 22.54 -7.91
N GLN A 13 -10.66 23.70 -8.04
CA GLN A 13 -11.42 24.30 -6.96
C GLN A 13 -12.60 23.41 -6.55
N THR A 14 -13.40 22.96 -7.50
CA THR A 14 -14.53 22.04 -7.25
C THR A 14 -14.03 20.75 -6.64
N PHE A 15 -12.97 20.14 -7.18
CA PHE A 15 -12.38 18.93 -6.63
C PHE A 15 -11.92 19.11 -5.18
N SER A 16 -11.22 20.22 -4.90
CA SER A 16 -10.72 20.52 -3.55
C SER A 16 -11.85 20.73 -2.55
N GLN A 17 -12.89 21.47 -2.93
CA GLN A 17 -14.06 21.73 -2.07
C GLN A 17 -14.89 20.48 -1.80
N THR A 18 -14.96 19.55 -2.76
CA THR A 18 -15.79 18.35 -2.65
C THR A 18 -15.07 17.22 -1.91
N HIS A 19 -13.76 17.07 -2.11
CA HIS A 19 -13.02 15.88 -1.72
C HIS A 19 -11.90 16.12 -0.70
N LEU A 20 -11.50 17.36 -0.51
CA LEU A 20 -10.44 17.75 0.40
C LEU A 20 -10.99 18.71 1.48
N GLY A 21 -10.15 19.58 2.00
CA GLY A 21 -10.55 20.54 3.00
C GLY A 21 -9.95 21.93 2.77
N PRO A 22 -10.18 22.86 3.73
CA PRO A 22 -9.77 24.25 3.60
C PRO A 22 -8.25 24.44 3.52
N ALA A 23 -7.45 23.60 4.19
CA ALA A 23 -6.00 23.71 4.15
C ALA A 23 -5.47 23.43 2.74
N SER A 24 -5.94 22.36 2.10
CA SER A 24 -5.59 22.03 0.70
C SER A 24 -6.10 23.09 -0.27
N SER A 25 -7.34 23.58 -0.08
CA SER A 25 -7.95 24.59 -0.94
C SER A 25 -7.20 25.92 -0.91
N HIS A 26 -6.66 26.30 0.24
CA HIS A 26 -5.85 27.52 0.38
C HIS A 26 -4.61 27.48 -0.52
N HIS A 27 -3.98 26.33 -0.68
CA HIS A 27 -2.79 26.19 -1.53
C HIS A 27 -3.06 26.40 -3.01
N LEU A 28 -4.31 26.23 -3.49
CA LEU A 28 -4.68 26.55 -4.89
C LEU A 28 -4.57 28.04 -5.22
N THR A 29 -4.56 28.92 -4.23
CA THR A 29 -4.41 30.37 -4.43
C THR A 29 -2.94 30.80 -4.47
N THR A 30 -2.02 29.93 -4.13
CA THR A 30 -0.59 30.22 -3.97
C THR A 30 0.15 30.11 -5.32
N PRO A 31 0.78 31.19 -5.85
CA PRO A 31 1.34 31.18 -7.21
C PRO A 31 2.36 30.09 -7.50
N HIS A 32 3.31 29.82 -6.60
CA HIS A 32 4.32 28.78 -6.82
C HIS A 32 3.72 27.36 -6.80
N ILE A 33 2.63 27.14 -6.05
CA ILE A 33 1.88 25.89 -6.05
C ILE A 33 1.15 25.71 -7.38
N GLN A 34 0.48 26.76 -7.87
CA GLN A 34 -0.16 26.76 -9.18
C GLN A 34 0.84 26.44 -10.30
N ALA A 35 2.04 27.03 -10.26
CA ALA A 35 3.10 26.73 -11.22
C ALA A 35 3.52 25.25 -11.16
N SER A 36 3.66 24.69 -9.97
CA SER A 36 4.02 23.28 -9.78
C SER A 36 2.95 22.33 -10.29
N ILE A 37 1.67 22.64 -10.07
CA ILE A 37 0.53 21.87 -10.59
C ILE A 37 0.53 21.96 -12.13
N GLN A 38 0.63 23.18 -12.68
CA GLN A 38 0.62 23.39 -14.13
C GLN A 38 1.76 22.64 -14.83
N ALA A 39 2.97 22.64 -14.27
CA ALA A 39 4.10 21.89 -14.81
C ALA A 39 3.82 20.38 -14.88
N ARG A 40 3.16 19.81 -13.88
CA ARG A 40 2.77 18.39 -13.87
C ARG A 40 1.69 18.09 -14.90
N ILE A 41 0.70 18.98 -15.05
CA ILE A 41 -0.34 18.83 -16.09
C ILE A 41 0.32 18.85 -17.48
N LEU A 42 1.21 19.76 -17.74
CA LEU A 42 1.96 19.84 -18.99
C LEU A 42 2.83 18.59 -19.26
N SER A 43 3.28 17.91 -18.21
CA SER A 43 3.98 16.62 -18.34
C SER A 43 3.04 15.40 -18.47
N GLY A 44 1.74 15.63 -18.65
CA GLY A 44 0.76 14.57 -18.96
C GLY A 44 -0.01 14.00 -17.77
N HIS A 45 0.11 14.58 -16.58
CA HIS A 45 -0.69 14.14 -15.43
C HIS A 45 -2.11 14.69 -15.50
N ALA A 46 -3.09 13.91 -15.03
CA ALA A 46 -4.44 14.43 -14.82
C ALA A 46 -4.42 15.59 -13.80
N PRO A 47 -5.25 16.64 -13.95
CA PRO A 47 -5.23 17.82 -13.09
C PRO A 47 -5.32 17.48 -11.59
N GLU A 48 -6.23 16.58 -11.22
CA GLU A 48 -6.40 16.16 -9.82
C GLU A 48 -5.20 15.37 -9.29
N ASP A 49 -4.58 14.53 -10.13
CA ASP A 49 -3.37 13.79 -9.76
C ASP A 49 -2.18 14.72 -9.60
N ALA A 50 -2.07 15.73 -10.48
CA ALA A 50 -1.06 16.79 -10.37
C ALA A 50 -1.21 17.58 -9.05
N PHE A 51 -2.42 17.93 -8.68
CA PHE A 51 -2.70 18.63 -7.42
C PHE A 51 -2.40 17.75 -6.21
N LEU A 52 -2.90 16.51 -6.17
CA LEU A 52 -2.62 15.58 -5.08
C LEU A 52 -1.12 15.28 -4.93
N ALA A 53 -0.36 15.24 -6.03
CA ALA A 53 1.09 15.08 -5.97
C ALA A 53 1.79 16.27 -5.27
N VAL A 54 1.28 17.48 -5.47
CA VAL A 54 1.78 18.67 -4.76
C VAL A 54 1.36 18.62 -3.29
N LEU A 55 0.11 18.25 -2.99
CA LEU A 55 -0.36 18.07 -1.61
C LEU A 55 0.44 16.99 -0.87
N HIS A 56 0.77 15.87 -1.51
CA HIS A 56 1.63 14.84 -0.96
C HIS A 56 3.00 15.39 -0.52
N THR A 57 3.57 16.30 -1.31
CA THR A 57 4.83 16.96 -0.95
C THR A 57 4.67 17.94 0.22
N LEU A 58 3.55 18.67 0.26
CA LEU A 58 3.23 19.62 1.33
C LEU A 58 2.85 18.92 2.64
N ALA A 59 2.16 17.79 2.58
CA ALA A 59 1.72 17.00 3.71
C ALA A 59 2.84 16.66 4.71
N ARG A 60 4.07 16.64 4.24
CA ARG A 60 5.27 16.42 5.07
C ARG A 60 5.64 17.61 5.96
N LYS A 61 5.21 18.81 5.58
CA LYS A 61 5.53 20.08 6.26
C LYS A 61 4.32 20.71 6.94
N ASP A 62 3.13 20.41 6.42
CA ASP A 62 1.86 20.93 6.90
C ASP A 62 0.95 19.76 7.29
N ARG A 63 0.73 19.62 8.60
CA ARG A 63 -0.07 18.52 9.14
C ARG A 63 -1.54 18.59 8.68
N ALA A 64 -2.12 19.80 8.59
CA ALA A 64 -3.51 19.96 8.17
C ALA A 64 -3.72 19.47 6.74
N VAL A 65 -2.78 19.81 5.83
CA VAL A 65 -2.75 19.28 4.45
C VAL A 65 -2.58 17.77 4.45
N GLY A 66 -1.74 17.25 5.32
CA GLY A 66 -1.52 15.81 5.46
C GLY A 66 -2.78 15.07 5.92
N ASP A 67 -3.45 15.59 6.93
CA ASP A 67 -4.70 15.01 7.43
C ASP A 67 -5.79 14.99 6.34
N GLU A 68 -5.94 16.06 5.55
CA GLU A 68 -6.87 16.14 4.42
C GLU A 68 -6.47 15.19 3.27
N PHE A 69 -5.19 15.10 2.94
CA PHE A 69 -4.66 14.18 1.94
C PHE A 69 -4.98 12.71 2.31
N PHE A 70 -4.75 12.32 3.56
CA PHE A 70 -5.08 10.98 4.01
C PHE A 70 -6.58 10.74 4.12
N ALA A 71 -7.37 11.75 4.54
CA ALA A 71 -8.83 11.66 4.58
C ALA A 71 -9.43 11.35 3.20
N TYR A 72 -8.84 11.90 2.13
CA TYR A 72 -9.24 11.61 0.75
C TYR A 72 -9.17 10.11 0.42
N PHE A 73 -8.15 9.40 0.89
CA PHE A 73 -7.98 7.97 0.64
C PHE A 73 -8.66 7.07 1.68
N LEU A 74 -9.18 7.64 2.76
CA LEU A 74 -9.69 6.88 3.91
C LEU A 74 -10.88 5.99 3.55
N GLN A 75 -11.81 6.49 2.75
CA GLN A 75 -13.01 5.74 2.37
C GLN A 75 -12.66 4.52 1.50
N ASP A 76 -11.79 4.70 0.50
CA ASP A 76 -11.31 3.59 -0.35
C ASP A 76 -10.53 2.56 0.49
N ALA A 77 -9.65 3.02 1.39
CA ALA A 77 -8.90 2.16 2.29
C ALA A 77 -9.80 1.35 3.24
N ARG A 78 -10.85 1.97 3.81
CA ARG A 78 -11.84 1.28 4.65
C ARG A 78 -12.62 0.22 3.87
N TYR A 79 -13.10 0.55 2.68
CA TYR A 79 -13.81 -0.39 1.83
C TYR A 79 -12.95 -1.61 1.48
N ARG A 80 -11.69 -1.40 1.11
CA ARG A 80 -10.73 -2.47 0.82
C ARG A 80 -10.39 -3.27 2.08
N GLY A 81 -10.18 -2.59 3.21
CA GLY A 81 -9.92 -3.24 4.50
C GLY A 81 -11.06 -4.16 4.93
N GLN A 82 -12.32 -3.74 4.75
CA GLN A 82 -13.49 -4.59 5.03
C GLN A 82 -13.50 -5.87 4.21
N LYS A 83 -13.14 -5.80 2.93
CA LYS A 83 -13.10 -6.97 2.05
C LYS A 83 -11.95 -7.94 2.38
N LEU A 84 -10.87 -7.44 2.98
CA LEU A 84 -9.72 -8.27 3.35
C LEU A 84 -9.93 -9.09 4.61
N LEU A 85 -10.84 -8.67 5.49
CA LEU A 85 -11.09 -9.35 6.76
C LEU A 85 -12.20 -10.40 6.59
N SER A 86 -11.83 -11.68 6.71
CA SER A 86 -12.80 -12.76 6.85
C SER A 86 -13.62 -12.60 8.12
N GLU A 87 -14.79 -13.23 8.17
CA GLU A 87 -15.68 -13.18 9.35
C GLU A 87 -14.96 -13.63 10.64
N GLY A 88 -14.12 -14.65 10.55
CA GLY A 88 -13.30 -15.11 11.67
C GLY A 88 -12.26 -14.08 12.14
N LEU A 89 -11.66 -13.31 11.23
CA LEU A 89 -10.72 -12.25 11.59
C LEU A 89 -11.40 -11.01 12.15
N ARG A 90 -12.61 -10.68 11.72
CA ARG A 90 -13.39 -9.53 12.22
C ARG A 90 -13.70 -9.61 13.71
N ARG A 91 -13.70 -10.80 14.30
CA ARG A 91 -13.89 -10.99 15.75
C ARG A 91 -12.69 -10.49 16.56
N PHE A 92 -11.50 -10.39 15.93
CA PHE A 92 -10.24 -10.04 16.61
C PHE A 92 -9.59 -8.77 16.08
N LEU A 93 -10.03 -8.30 14.92
CA LEU A 93 -9.42 -7.16 14.25
C LEU A 93 -10.50 -6.30 13.60
N GLU A 94 -10.65 -5.08 14.09
CA GLU A 94 -11.52 -4.10 13.47
C GLU A 94 -10.89 -3.49 12.22
N THR A 95 -11.72 -3.26 11.19
CA THR A 95 -11.26 -2.61 9.94
C THR A 95 -10.66 -1.23 10.21
N GLY A 96 -11.22 -0.51 11.19
CA GLY A 96 -10.71 0.80 11.60
C GLY A 96 -9.27 0.75 12.09
N ASP A 97 -8.95 -0.18 12.97
CA ASP A 97 -7.62 -0.37 13.53
C ASP A 97 -6.60 -0.78 12.46
N LEU A 98 -7.02 -1.66 11.54
CA LEU A 98 -6.19 -2.06 10.41
C LEU A 98 -5.84 -0.85 9.54
N VAL A 99 -6.82 -0.05 9.16
CA VAL A 99 -6.64 1.15 8.33
C VAL A 99 -5.78 2.19 9.05
N GLN A 100 -6.07 2.47 10.32
CA GLN A 100 -5.31 3.42 11.12
C GLN A 100 -3.84 3.00 11.24
N SER A 101 -3.58 1.71 11.48
CA SER A 101 -2.22 1.18 11.56
C SER A 101 -1.46 1.33 10.25
N VAL A 102 -2.12 1.07 9.09
CA VAL A 102 -1.50 1.26 7.77
C VAL A 102 -1.24 2.73 7.48
N PHE A 103 -2.17 3.62 7.82
CA PHE A 103 -2.00 5.06 7.64
C PHE A 103 -0.88 5.62 8.51
N GLY A 104 -0.72 5.13 9.74
CA GLY A 104 0.43 5.48 10.58
C GLY A 104 1.77 5.06 9.96
N ASP A 105 1.86 3.83 9.45
CA ASP A 105 3.07 3.34 8.77
C ASP A 105 3.37 4.14 7.48
N VAL A 106 2.32 4.51 6.72
CA VAL A 106 2.46 5.33 5.50
C VAL A 106 2.87 6.74 5.84
N TRP A 107 2.29 7.35 6.89
CA TRP A 107 2.66 8.68 7.36
C TRP A 107 4.15 8.75 7.72
N THR A 108 4.64 7.78 8.47
CA THR A 108 6.05 7.73 8.88
C THR A 108 7.00 7.61 7.69
N SER A 109 6.59 6.91 6.63
CA SER A 109 7.39 6.70 5.42
C SER A 109 6.98 7.61 4.25
N LEU A 110 6.11 8.60 4.46
CA LEU A 110 5.54 9.43 3.39
C LEU A 110 6.60 10.14 2.54
N ALA A 111 7.73 10.46 3.17
CA ALA A 111 8.88 11.08 2.52
C ALA A 111 9.49 10.23 1.40
N ASP A 112 9.50 8.92 1.61
CA ASP A 112 10.18 7.97 0.74
C ASP A 112 9.21 7.30 -0.25
N LEU A 113 7.90 7.66 -0.17
CA LEU A 113 6.88 7.12 -1.05
C LEU A 113 6.66 8.05 -2.24
N PRO A 114 6.81 7.57 -3.48
CA PRO A 114 6.45 8.37 -4.64
C PRO A 114 4.91 8.48 -4.75
N PHE A 115 4.46 9.65 -5.22
CA PHE A 115 3.07 9.84 -5.64
C PHE A 115 3.05 10.21 -7.12
N GLU A 116 2.53 9.34 -7.95
CA GLU A 116 2.39 9.57 -9.40
C GLU A 116 0.92 9.78 -9.79
N SER A 117 0.02 8.98 -9.18
CA SER A 117 -1.42 9.08 -9.42
C SER A 117 -2.23 8.55 -8.23
N ARG A 118 -3.51 8.93 -8.18
CA ARG A 118 -4.49 8.39 -7.22
C ARG A 118 -4.58 6.86 -7.27
N ALA A 119 -4.63 6.32 -8.49
CA ALA A 119 -4.75 4.88 -8.69
C ALA A 119 -3.54 4.12 -8.12
N GLN A 120 -2.33 4.63 -8.37
CA GLN A 120 -1.11 4.02 -7.87
C GLN A 120 -1.02 4.12 -6.33
N PHE A 121 -1.36 5.27 -5.75
CA PHE A 121 -1.35 5.44 -4.30
C PHE A 121 -2.42 4.58 -3.60
N SER A 122 -3.63 4.46 -4.17
CA SER A 122 -4.67 3.54 -3.69
C SER A 122 -4.22 2.07 -3.78
N ALA A 123 -3.52 1.69 -4.84
CA ALA A 123 -2.96 0.34 -4.97
C ALA A 123 -1.88 0.06 -3.91
N LEU A 124 -1.03 1.04 -3.61
CA LEU A 124 -0.03 0.95 -2.54
C LEU A 124 -0.71 0.78 -1.17
N LEU A 125 -1.76 1.57 -0.88
CA LEU A 125 -2.53 1.43 0.37
C LEU A 125 -3.19 0.05 0.47
N ALA A 126 -3.80 -0.43 -0.62
CA ALA A 126 -4.42 -1.76 -0.67
C ALA A 126 -3.40 -2.87 -0.39
N GLN A 127 -2.22 -2.77 -0.98
CA GLN A 127 -1.13 -3.71 -0.75
C GLN A 127 -0.68 -3.71 0.72
N ARG A 128 -0.52 -2.53 1.32
CA ARG A 128 -0.13 -2.40 2.74
C ARG A 128 -1.21 -2.94 3.68
N LEU A 129 -2.49 -2.66 3.40
CA LEU A 129 -3.62 -3.21 4.13
C LEU A 129 -3.60 -4.75 4.12
N ARG A 130 -3.39 -5.34 2.94
CA ARG A 130 -3.32 -6.79 2.78
C ARG A 130 -2.17 -7.40 3.60
N TRP A 131 -0.98 -6.83 3.51
CA TRP A 131 0.16 -7.31 4.29
C TRP A 131 -0.08 -7.20 5.79
N LYS A 132 -0.63 -6.07 6.24
CA LYS A 132 -0.93 -5.86 7.67
C LYS A 132 -1.99 -6.84 8.18
N ALA A 133 -3.04 -7.11 7.40
CA ALA A 133 -4.08 -8.09 7.73
C ALA A 133 -3.49 -9.50 7.91
N ILE A 134 -2.59 -9.91 7.01
CA ILE A 134 -1.94 -11.22 7.08
C ILE A 134 -0.98 -11.31 8.27
N ASP A 135 -0.18 -10.29 8.51
CA ASP A 135 0.72 -10.28 9.67
C ASP A 135 -0.07 -10.37 11.00
N LYS A 136 -1.22 -9.67 11.07
CA LYS A 136 -2.14 -9.77 12.22
C LYS A 136 -2.79 -11.16 12.34
N ALA A 137 -3.25 -11.73 11.22
CA ALA A 137 -3.82 -13.08 11.21
C ALA A 137 -2.80 -14.12 11.71
N ARG A 138 -1.55 -14.03 11.28
CA ARG A 138 -0.47 -14.92 11.74
C ARG A 138 -0.17 -14.75 13.22
N MET A 139 -0.15 -13.52 13.71
CA MET A 139 0.08 -13.25 15.12
C MET A 139 -1.02 -13.89 15.96
N LEU A 140 -2.29 -13.73 15.59
CA LEU A 140 -3.43 -14.35 16.26
C LEU A 140 -3.38 -15.89 16.21
N GLN A 141 -2.97 -16.47 15.08
CA GLN A 141 -2.79 -17.94 14.99
C GLN A 141 -1.64 -18.43 15.88
N ALA A 142 -0.55 -17.66 15.97
CA ALA A 142 0.57 -18.03 16.84
C ALA A 142 0.20 -17.93 18.34
N GLU A 143 -0.58 -16.92 18.72
CA GLU A 143 -1.13 -16.77 20.07
C GLU A 143 -2.06 -17.93 20.42
N ARG A 144 -3.00 -18.28 19.54
CA ARG A 144 -3.88 -19.44 19.71
C ARG A 144 -3.11 -20.75 19.89
N ARG A 145 -2.10 -21.03 19.04
CA ARG A 145 -1.27 -22.24 19.19
C ARG A 145 -0.53 -22.30 20.53
N ARG A 146 -0.19 -21.15 21.11
CA ARG A 146 0.43 -21.08 22.46
C ARG A 146 -0.61 -21.37 23.55
N ASP A 147 -1.83 -20.92 23.36
CA ASP A 147 -2.94 -21.17 24.29
C ASP A 147 -3.45 -22.60 24.16
N ASP A 148 -3.55 -23.14 22.95
CA ASP A 148 -3.92 -24.53 22.67
C ASP A 148 -2.84 -25.52 23.16
N ALA A 149 -1.58 -25.14 23.16
CA ALA A 149 -0.51 -25.93 23.79
C ALA A 149 -0.66 -26.01 25.33
N ARG A 150 -1.46 -25.08 25.93
CA ARG A 150 -1.81 -25.10 27.34
C ARG A 150 -3.19 -25.79 27.60
N HIS A 151 -4.07 -25.82 26.59
CA HIS A 151 -5.41 -26.45 26.65
C HIS A 151 -5.76 -27.01 25.26
N PRO A 152 -5.64 -28.37 25.04
CA PRO A 152 -5.91 -28.96 23.73
C PRO A 152 -7.41 -29.05 23.41
N GLU A 153 -7.91 -28.12 22.60
CA GLU A 153 -9.20 -28.19 21.91
C GLU A 153 -9.03 -28.06 20.40
N PRO A 154 -9.91 -28.67 19.54
CA PRO A 154 -9.67 -28.67 18.08
C PRO A 154 -9.81 -27.29 17.44
N VAL A 155 -8.87 -26.95 16.59
CA VAL A 155 -8.76 -25.61 15.96
C VAL A 155 -9.44 -25.61 14.59
N GLU A 156 -10.36 -24.68 14.41
CA GLU A 156 -10.97 -24.33 13.13
C GLU A 156 -10.01 -23.43 12.32
N GLU A 157 -9.58 -23.87 11.13
CA GLU A 157 -8.72 -23.06 10.25
C GLU A 157 -9.45 -21.79 9.80
N LEU A 158 -8.78 -20.64 9.96
CA LEU A 158 -9.29 -19.32 9.54
C LEU A 158 -9.01 -19.09 8.04
N PRO A 159 -10.02 -19.20 7.16
CA PRO A 159 -9.81 -18.96 5.74
C PRO A 159 -9.64 -17.47 5.43
N LEU A 160 -8.60 -17.14 4.66
CA LEU A 160 -8.49 -15.86 3.98
C LEU A 160 -9.35 -15.93 2.72
N THR A 161 -10.39 -15.10 2.64
CA THR A 161 -11.21 -15.01 1.43
C THR A 161 -10.42 -14.38 0.29
N THR A 162 -10.18 -15.16 -0.75
CA THR A 162 -9.75 -14.68 -2.06
C THR A 162 -10.98 -14.56 -2.94
N GLU A 163 -11.56 -13.37 -3.06
CA GLU A 163 -12.58 -13.13 -4.07
C GLU A 163 -11.90 -12.89 -5.42
N GLU A 164 -12.17 -13.80 -6.36
CA GLU A 164 -11.84 -13.66 -7.78
C GLU A 164 -12.84 -12.69 -8.43
N HIS A 165 -12.36 -11.59 -9.00
CA HIS A 165 -13.16 -10.70 -9.85
C HIS A 165 -12.61 -10.65 -11.26
N SER A 166 -13.51 -10.82 -12.22
CA SER A 166 -13.33 -10.90 -13.66
C SER A 166 -12.88 -9.59 -14.33
N PRO A 167 -12.24 -9.62 -15.51
CA PRO A 167 -11.23 -8.65 -15.91
C PRO A 167 -11.68 -7.61 -16.93
N SER A 168 -11.12 -6.41 -16.85
CA SER A 168 -10.86 -5.54 -17.99
C SER A 168 -9.36 -5.20 -18.03
N SER A 169 -8.83 -4.78 -19.14
CA SER A 169 -7.38 -4.70 -19.44
C SER A 169 -6.51 -3.85 -18.50
N GLN A 170 -7.10 -3.04 -17.60
CA GLN A 170 -6.42 -2.43 -16.45
C GLN A 170 -6.32 -3.38 -15.24
N ALA A 171 -7.18 -4.39 -15.17
CA ALA A 171 -7.16 -5.45 -14.18
C ALA A 171 -5.92 -6.35 -14.30
N SER A 172 -5.39 -6.56 -15.50
CA SER A 172 -4.24 -7.45 -15.73
C SER A 172 -2.97 -7.05 -14.95
N ARG A 173 -2.67 -5.76 -14.82
CA ARG A 173 -1.53 -5.29 -14.02
C ARG A 173 -1.82 -5.41 -12.51
N GLY A 174 -3.04 -5.15 -12.10
CA GLY A 174 -3.50 -5.34 -10.72
C GLY A 174 -3.44 -6.81 -10.31
N GLU A 175 -3.92 -7.70 -11.19
CA GLU A 175 -3.92 -9.15 -11.00
C GLU A 175 -2.50 -9.73 -10.90
N GLN A 176 -1.58 -9.28 -11.75
CA GLN A 176 -0.17 -9.70 -11.69
C GLN A 176 0.49 -9.29 -10.38
N THR A 177 0.22 -8.05 -9.93
CA THR A 177 0.70 -7.56 -8.64
C THR A 177 0.08 -8.34 -7.48
N GLU A 178 -1.21 -8.65 -7.58
CA GLU A 178 -1.93 -9.45 -6.59
C GLU A 178 -1.38 -10.88 -6.49
N ARG A 179 -1.18 -11.55 -7.62
CA ARG A 179 -0.56 -12.88 -7.69
C ARG A 179 0.87 -12.85 -7.12
N LEU A 180 1.65 -11.82 -7.41
CA LEU A 180 2.99 -11.66 -6.85
C LEU A 180 2.94 -11.53 -5.32
N VAL A 181 2.01 -10.74 -4.80
CA VAL A 181 1.82 -10.58 -3.34
C VAL A 181 1.42 -11.90 -2.69
N LEU A 182 0.46 -12.64 -3.25
CA LEU A 182 0.05 -13.95 -2.73
C LEU A 182 1.21 -14.95 -2.71
N ARG A 183 2.09 -14.93 -3.72
CA ARG A 183 3.30 -15.76 -3.76
C ARG A 183 4.32 -15.34 -2.70
N LEU A 184 4.54 -14.04 -2.55
CA LEU A 184 5.40 -13.51 -1.47
C LEU A 184 4.92 -13.98 -0.10
N LEU A 185 3.61 -14.08 0.11
CA LEU A 185 3.03 -14.50 1.38
C LEU A 185 3.23 -15.99 1.69
N ARG A 186 3.38 -16.84 0.66
CA ARG A 186 3.70 -18.26 0.82
C ARG A 186 5.17 -18.51 1.16
N LEU A 187 6.04 -17.50 0.98
CA LEU A 187 7.44 -17.62 1.36
C LEU A 187 7.60 -17.65 2.89
N PRO A 188 8.62 -18.37 3.40
CA PRO A 188 9.05 -18.24 4.79
C PRO A 188 9.31 -16.77 5.15
N GLU A 189 9.10 -16.39 6.39
CA GLU A 189 9.17 -15.00 6.84
C GLU A 189 10.52 -14.33 6.51
N ARG A 190 11.61 -15.04 6.71
CA ARG A 190 12.97 -14.59 6.37
C ARG A 190 13.14 -14.32 4.88
N ASP A 191 12.64 -15.21 4.01
CA ASP A 191 12.73 -15.07 2.56
C ASP A 191 11.85 -13.90 2.07
N ARG A 192 10.66 -13.75 2.63
CA ARG A 192 9.76 -12.65 2.36
C ARG A 192 10.34 -11.30 2.77
N LEU A 193 11.01 -11.22 3.93
CA LEU A 193 11.70 -10.03 4.37
C LEU A 193 12.77 -9.62 3.35
N LEU A 194 13.61 -10.57 2.93
CA LEU A 194 14.68 -10.32 1.96
C LEU A 194 14.16 -9.82 0.62
N VAL A 195 13.13 -10.49 0.06
CA VAL A 195 12.53 -10.06 -1.22
C VAL A 195 11.88 -8.69 -1.07
N ARG A 196 11.17 -8.43 0.02
CA ARG A 196 10.53 -7.12 0.28
C ARG A 196 11.54 -5.99 0.39
N MET A 197 12.65 -6.20 1.10
CA MET A 197 13.72 -5.21 1.23
C MET A 197 14.41 -4.97 -0.13
N HIS A 198 14.68 -6.03 -0.89
CA HIS A 198 15.27 -5.93 -2.22
C HIS A 198 14.38 -5.14 -3.20
N LEU A 199 13.07 -5.39 -3.21
CA LEU A 199 12.11 -4.64 -4.04
C LEU A 199 11.99 -3.16 -3.65
N ARG A 200 12.43 -2.79 -2.44
CA ARG A 200 12.54 -1.40 -1.97
C ARG A 200 13.89 -0.75 -2.29
N GLY A 201 14.77 -1.46 -2.99
CA GLY A 201 16.10 -0.98 -3.33
C GLY A 201 17.13 -1.08 -2.21
N ALA A 202 16.87 -1.86 -1.15
CA ALA A 202 17.82 -2.04 -0.07
C ALA A 202 19.12 -2.66 -0.58
N LYS A 203 20.26 -2.15 -0.08
CA LYS A 203 21.60 -2.66 -0.41
C LYS A 203 21.85 -4.02 0.24
N LEU A 204 22.80 -4.77 -0.31
CA LEU A 204 23.14 -6.11 0.18
C LEU A 204 23.60 -6.12 1.64
N GLU A 205 24.25 -5.05 2.09
CA GLU A 205 24.65 -4.84 3.49
C GLU A 205 23.46 -4.78 4.44
N GLU A 206 22.41 -4.05 4.03
CA GLU A 206 21.19 -3.91 4.82
C GLU A 206 20.44 -5.24 4.91
N LEU A 207 20.40 -5.99 3.80
CA LEU A 207 19.83 -7.34 3.76
C LEU A 207 20.60 -8.30 4.69
N ALA A 208 21.93 -8.24 4.68
CA ALA A 208 22.78 -9.04 5.53
C ALA A 208 22.55 -8.75 7.02
N THR A 209 22.47 -7.46 7.38
CA THR A 209 22.17 -7.02 8.74
C THR A 209 20.77 -7.49 9.19
N ALA A 210 19.76 -7.35 8.33
CA ALA A 210 18.38 -7.72 8.64
C ALA A 210 18.18 -9.21 8.94
N ILE A 211 19.03 -10.08 8.39
CA ILE A 211 18.96 -11.55 8.63
C ILE A 211 20.08 -12.08 9.53
N GLY A 212 20.90 -11.19 10.10
CA GLY A 212 22.01 -11.57 10.96
C GLY A 212 23.07 -12.45 10.25
N ALA A 213 23.40 -12.13 8.99
CA ALA A 213 24.32 -12.93 8.17
C ALA A 213 25.37 -12.04 7.48
N ASN A 214 26.39 -12.66 6.88
CA ASN A 214 27.34 -11.94 6.02
C ASN A 214 26.74 -11.70 4.61
N LYS A 215 27.37 -10.82 3.82
CA LYS A 215 26.90 -10.43 2.48
C LYS A 215 26.70 -11.61 1.53
N ASP A 216 27.62 -12.58 1.55
CA ASP A 216 27.54 -13.74 0.68
C ASP A 216 26.39 -14.68 1.06
N ALA A 217 26.16 -14.87 2.35
CA ALA A 217 25.01 -15.62 2.84
C ALA A 217 23.68 -14.90 2.53
N ALA A 218 23.63 -13.56 2.66
CA ALA A 218 22.46 -12.76 2.30
C ALA A 218 22.18 -12.83 0.80
N ARG A 219 23.19 -12.74 -0.06
CA ARG A 219 23.05 -12.90 -1.51
C ARG A 219 22.49 -14.28 -1.88
N LYS A 220 23.05 -15.35 -1.32
CA LYS A 220 22.57 -16.72 -1.55
C LYS A 220 21.16 -16.93 -1.01
N ALA A 221 20.82 -16.33 0.12
CA ALA A 221 19.48 -16.39 0.71
C ALA A 221 18.44 -15.65 -0.16
N LEU A 222 18.76 -14.45 -0.63
CA LEU A 222 17.92 -13.69 -1.55
C LEU A 222 17.70 -14.44 -2.87
N ALA A 223 18.75 -15.00 -3.48
CA ALA A 223 18.63 -15.77 -4.71
C ALA A 223 17.70 -16.98 -4.54
N ARG A 224 17.81 -17.70 -3.40
CA ARG A 224 16.90 -18.82 -3.09
C ARG A 224 15.46 -18.36 -2.85
N ALA A 225 15.27 -17.22 -2.20
CA ALA A 225 13.96 -16.66 -1.97
C ALA A 225 13.27 -16.26 -3.28
N ILE A 226 14.02 -15.63 -4.22
CA ILE A 226 13.54 -15.30 -5.56
C ILE A 226 13.21 -16.56 -6.36
N ALA A 227 14.09 -17.57 -6.34
CA ALA A 227 13.83 -18.84 -7.01
C ALA A 227 12.56 -19.54 -6.49
N ARG A 228 12.35 -19.57 -5.16
CA ARG A 228 11.11 -20.09 -4.56
C ARG A 228 9.87 -19.29 -5.00
N LEU A 229 9.98 -17.96 -5.11
CA LEU A 229 8.90 -17.10 -5.58
C LEU A 229 8.55 -17.40 -7.04
N GLN A 230 9.54 -17.65 -7.88
CA GLN A 230 9.37 -18.02 -9.30
C GLN A 230 8.80 -19.42 -9.47
N ALA A 231 9.24 -20.38 -8.67
CA ALA A 231 8.75 -21.76 -8.71
C ALA A 231 7.27 -21.90 -8.29
N GLN A 232 6.70 -20.89 -7.62
CA GLN A 232 5.28 -20.83 -7.29
C GLN A 232 4.41 -20.31 -8.46
N ASN A 233 4.92 -20.26 -9.68
CA ASN A 233 4.17 -19.87 -10.86
C ASN A 233 3.33 -21.08 -11.33
N PRO A 234 1.99 -21.06 -11.25
CA PRO A 234 1.16 -22.15 -11.76
C PRO A 234 0.83 -21.91 -13.26
N THR A 235 1.80 -21.54 -14.06
CA THR A 235 1.64 -21.47 -15.49
C THR A 235 2.56 -22.54 -16.08
N ASP A 236 2.17 -23.80 -15.92
CA ASP A 236 2.44 -24.89 -16.87
C ASP A 236 1.81 -26.16 -16.31
N GLY A 237 0.52 -26.26 -16.51
CA GLY A 237 -0.28 -27.41 -16.21
C GLY A 237 -1.55 -27.33 -17.00
N VAL A 238 -1.39 -27.19 -18.33
CA VAL A 238 -2.41 -27.55 -19.30
C VAL A 238 -2.37 -29.05 -19.44
N PHE A 239 -3.42 -29.69 -19.02
CA PHE A 239 -4.15 -30.66 -19.84
C PHE A 239 -5.59 -30.69 -19.32
#